data_afc07d1d247904fc56c3c744f9417cc5
#
_entry.id   afc07d1d247904fc56c3c744f9417cc5
#
_cell.length_a   1.000
_cell.length_b   1.000
_cell.length_c   1.000
_cell.angle_alpha   90.00
_cell.angle_beta   90.00
_cell.angle_gamma   90.00
#
_symmetry.space_group_name_H-M   'P 1'
#
loop_
_entity.id
_entity.type
_entity.pdbx_description
1 polymer ?
#
loop_
_entity_poly.entity_id
_entity_poly.type
_entity_poly.pdbx_seq_one_letter_code
_entity_poly.pdbx_strand_id
1 'polypeptide(L)'
;MATVTSHDELRDLLGQPARRSAEKERRTLHDLDRQWLAASPFCLVATAGADGTCDVSPKGDPAGFALVLDDTTIAIPERPGNKRADGFHNILDNPHVGLIFFIPGRDDTLRVNGRATILRDAPFFDEMAVRGRRPQLAIQVEIEQIFYHCAKAFLRSELWHPETWHPDVLPRRAALVKEVEQPAETLADLDRHYGPEYAKNLY
;
A
#
# COMPACT_ATOMS: atom_id res chain seq x y z
N MET A 1 -32.82 1.94 8.28
CA MET A 1 -31.50 2.59 8.33
C MET A 1 -31.62 3.93 7.62
N ALA A 2 -31.00 5.00 8.15
CA ALA A 2 -30.87 6.28 7.45
C ALA A 2 -29.54 6.30 6.72
N THR A 3 -29.53 6.75 5.47
CA THR A 3 -28.36 6.77 4.59
C THR A 3 -28.08 8.22 4.21
N VAL A 4 -26.82 8.65 4.30
CA VAL A 4 -26.38 9.96 3.79
C VAL A 4 -26.39 9.91 2.27
N THR A 5 -27.10 10.85 1.63
CA THR A 5 -27.34 10.84 0.18
C THR A 5 -26.88 12.10 -0.56
N SER A 6 -26.40 13.12 0.17
CA SER A 6 -25.89 14.35 -0.43
C SER A 6 -24.63 14.87 0.26
N HIS A 7 -23.88 15.71 -0.47
CA HIS A 7 -22.72 16.41 0.09
C HIS A 7 -23.12 17.40 1.19
N ASP A 8 -24.26 18.04 1.07
CA ASP A 8 -24.75 19.02 2.06
C ASP A 8 -25.10 18.31 3.37
N GLU A 9 -25.85 17.21 3.33
CA GLU A 9 -26.14 16.39 4.50
C GLU A 9 -24.85 15.90 5.18
N LEU A 10 -23.84 15.49 4.39
CA LEU A 10 -22.54 15.10 4.93
C LEU A 10 -21.84 16.26 5.63
N ARG A 11 -21.92 17.48 5.10
CA ARG A 11 -21.35 18.68 5.71
C ARG A 11 -22.10 19.11 6.95
N ASP A 12 -23.41 18.99 6.97
CA ASP A 12 -24.22 19.28 8.16
C ASP A 12 -23.88 18.36 9.32
N LEU A 13 -23.62 17.10 9.06
CA LEU A 13 -23.22 16.11 10.07
C LEU A 13 -21.78 16.29 10.57
N LEU A 14 -20.83 16.53 9.68
CA LEU A 14 -19.40 16.54 9.98
C LEU A 14 -18.84 17.95 10.23
N GLY A 15 -19.55 19.00 9.82
CA GLY A 15 -19.03 20.36 9.76
C GLY A 15 -18.02 20.60 8.65
N GLN A 16 -17.47 21.79 8.58
CA GLN A 16 -16.42 22.15 7.61
C GLN A 16 -15.04 21.73 8.12
N PRO A 17 -14.13 21.31 7.23
CA PRO A 17 -12.76 21.03 7.63
C PRO A 17 -12.07 22.31 8.11
N ALA A 18 -11.23 22.17 9.13
CA ALA A 18 -10.36 23.29 9.50
C ALA A 18 -9.47 23.68 8.30
N ARG A 19 -9.21 24.98 8.14
CA ARG A 19 -8.40 25.53 7.03
C ARG A 19 -7.10 24.77 6.80
N ARG A 20 -6.34 24.47 7.87
CA ARG A 20 -5.11 23.68 7.81
C ARG A 20 -5.29 22.29 7.18
N SER A 21 -6.45 21.67 7.37
CA SER A 21 -6.76 20.35 6.82
C SER A 21 -7.18 20.42 5.36
N ALA A 22 -7.82 21.50 4.95
CA ALA A 22 -8.28 21.72 3.58
C ALA A 22 -7.14 22.17 2.65
N GLU A 23 -6.15 22.90 3.16
CA GLU A 23 -5.08 23.53 2.36
C GLU A 23 -3.73 22.80 2.45
N LYS A 24 -3.67 21.59 3.02
CA LYS A 24 -2.39 20.88 3.24
C LYS A 24 -1.85 20.13 2.04
N GLU A 25 -2.64 19.97 0.99
CA GLU A 25 -2.28 19.20 -0.21
C GLU A 25 -1.22 19.94 -1.04
N ARG A 26 -0.24 19.19 -1.50
CA ARG A 26 0.84 19.65 -2.38
C ARG A 26 0.90 18.73 -3.60
N ARG A 27 1.58 19.16 -4.65
CA ARG A 27 1.81 18.37 -5.87
C ARG A 27 3.27 17.98 -6.07
N THR A 28 4.14 18.49 -5.23
CA THR A 28 5.59 18.27 -5.30
C THR A 28 6.12 17.75 -3.96
N LEU A 29 7.15 16.93 -4.04
CA LEU A 29 7.85 16.38 -2.88
C LEU A 29 8.66 17.48 -2.19
N HIS A 30 8.50 17.58 -0.88
CA HIS A 30 9.39 18.32 0.00
C HIS A 30 10.51 17.39 0.48
N ASP A 31 11.63 17.93 0.97
CA ASP A 31 12.73 17.13 1.51
C ASP A 31 12.33 16.17 2.63
N LEU A 32 11.37 16.57 3.46
CA LEU A 32 10.82 15.69 4.51
C LEU A 32 10.00 14.54 3.94
N ASP A 33 9.32 14.71 2.80
CA ASP A 33 8.61 13.61 2.13
C ASP A 33 9.60 12.59 1.55
N ARG A 34 10.72 13.07 0.99
CA ARG A 34 11.81 12.20 0.52
C ARG A 34 12.42 11.40 1.66
N GLN A 35 12.65 12.05 2.81
CA GLN A 35 13.11 11.36 4.02
C GLN A 35 12.09 10.33 4.52
N TRP A 36 10.79 10.66 4.43
CA TRP A 36 9.72 9.72 4.79
C TRP A 36 9.74 8.49 3.89
N LEU A 37 9.77 8.68 2.58
CA LEU A 37 9.84 7.59 1.60
C LEU A 37 11.10 6.74 1.79
N ALA A 38 12.24 7.37 2.06
CA ALA A 38 13.49 6.67 2.37
C ALA A 38 13.45 5.83 3.66
N ALA A 39 12.61 6.22 4.64
CA ALA A 39 12.44 5.50 5.90
C ALA A 39 11.30 4.49 5.88
N SER A 40 10.43 4.50 4.86
CA SER A 40 9.26 3.65 4.79
C SER A 40 9.59 2.28 4.17
N PRO A 41 9.35 1.16 4.88
CA PRO A 41 9.50 -0.19 4.34
C PRO A 41 8.20 -0.75 3.76
N PHE A 42 7.08 -0.02 3.86
CA PHE A 42 5.77 -0.57 3.54
C PHE A 42 4.79 0.50 3.04
N CYS A 43 3.98 0.15 2.06
CA CYS A 43 2.84 0.96 1.67
C CYS A 43 1.65 0.08 1.25
N LEU A 44 0.47 0.69 1.24
CA LEU A 44 -0.72 0.17 0.55
C LEU A 44 -0.89 0.93 -0.76
N VAL A 45 -1.25 0.20 -1.81
CA VAL A 45 -1.57 0.73 -3.14
C VAL A 45 -3.04 0.43 -3.41
N ALA A 46 -3.88 1.44 -3.40
CA ALA A 46 -5.29 1.37 -3.76
C ALA A 46 -5.46 1.69 -5.24
N THR A 47 -6.26 0.89 -5.93
CA THR A 47 -6.61 1.03 -7.35
C THR A 47 -8.10 0.81 -7.54
N ALA A 48 -8.65 1.27 -8.66
CA ALA A 48 -10.03 0.98 -9.04
C ALA A 48 -10.11 0.72 -10.55
N GLY A 49 -10.83 -0.31 -10.94
CA GLY A 49 -11.15 -0.59 -12.33
C GLY A 49 -12.10 0.45 -12.94
N ALA A 50 -12.28 0.41 -14.26
CA ALA A 50 -13.21 1.28 -14.97
C ALA A 50 -14.67 1.07 -14.55
N ASP A 51 -15.01 -0.11 -14.05
CA ASP A 51 -16.33 -0.47 -13.53
C ASP A 51 -16.57 -0.05 -12.07
N GLY A 52 -15.55 0.54 -11.41
CA GLY A 52 -15.61 0.97 -10.01
C GLY A 52 -15.24 -0.12 -9.00
N THR A 53 -14.90 -1.33 -9.42
CA THR A 53 -14.33 -2.35 -8.51
C THR A 53 -12.99 -1.89 -7.97
N CYS A 54 -12.74 -2.13 -6.68
CA CYS A 54 -11.53 -1.66 -6.00
C CYS A 54 -10.63 -2.83 -5.59
N ASP A 55 -9.32 -2.57 -5.62
CA ASP A 55 -8.30 -3.43 -5.03
C ASP A 55 -7.36 -2.62 -4.15
N VAL A 56 -6.87 -3.23 -3.08
CA VAL A 56 -5.83 -2.65 -2.20
C VAL A 56 -4.74 -3.67 -1.97
N SER A 57 -3.59 -3.43 -2.57
CA SER A 57 -2.43 -4.33 -2.50
C SER A 57 -1.36 -3.81 -1.53
N PRO A 58 -0.85 -4.64 -0.61
CA PRO A 58 0.33 -4.31 0.17
C PRO A 58 1.59 -4.39 -0.69
N LYS A 59 2.49 -3.42 -0.54
CA LYS A 59 3.84 -3.43 -1.09
C LYS A 59 4.83 -3.21 0.03
N GLY A 60 5.88 -4.02 0.08
CA GLY A 60 6.89 -3.94 1.14
C GLY A 60 8.22 -4.50 0.69
N ASP A 61 9.28 -3.82 1.12
CA ASP A 61 10.68 -4.13 0.85
C ASP A 61 11.55 -3.45 1.94
N PRO A 62 12.88 -3.59 1.94
CA PRO A 62 13.72 -2.77 2.80
C PRO A 62 13.36 -1.28 2.69
N ALA A 63 13.49 -0.54 3.78
CA ALA A 63 13.16 0.89 3.82
C ALA A 63 13.83 1.64 2.66
N GLY A 64 13.09 2.57 2.03
CA GLY A 64 13.51 3.29 0.85
C GLY A 64 13.19 2.60 -0.48
N PHE A 65 12.37 1.56 -0.48
CA PHE A 65 12.01 0.81 -1.69
C PHE A 65 11.23 1.64 -2.73
N ALA A 66 10.50 2.64 -2.28
CA ALA A 66 9.85 3.60 -3.18
C ALA A 66 10.90 4.62 -3.64
N LEU A 67 11.35 4.48 -4.87
CA LEU A 67 12.38 5.33 -5.46
C LEU A 67 11.79 6.69 -5.85
N VAL A 68 12.42 7.77 -5.43
CA VAL A 68 12.09 9.12 -5.87
C VAL A 68 12.86 9.41 -7.15
N LEU A 69 12.14 9.63 -8.27
CA LEU A 69 12.74 9.88 -9.57
C LEU A 69 13.01 11.38 -9.79
N ASP A 70 12.07 12.22 -9.34
CA ASP A 70 12.16 13.69 -9.40
C ASP A 70 11.22 14.32 -8.34
N ASP A 71 10.92 15.63 -8.49
CA ASP A 71 10.09 16.37 -7.54
C ASP A 71 8.60 15.97 -7.57
N THR A 72 8.17 15.27 -8.61
CA THR A 72 6.76 14.93 -8.86
C THR A 72 6.53 13.45 -9.13
N THR A 73 7.59 12.65 -9.17
CA THR A 73 7.50 11.25 -9.63
C THR A 73 8.20 10.29 -8.67
N ILE A 74 7.48 9.23 -8.31
CA ILE A 74 8.04 8.10 -7.56
C ILE A 74 7.83 6.79 -8.32
N ALA A 75 8.63 5.77 -8.00
CA ALA A 75 8.47 4.43 -8.56
C ALA A 75 8.48 3.37 -7.47
N ILE A 76 7.61 2.37 -7.60
CA ILE A 76 7.44 1.27 -6.65
C ILE A 76 7.72 -0.04 -7.39
N PRO A 77 8.70 -0.85 -6.94
CA PRO A 77 9.00 -2.13 -7.58
C PRO A 77 7.89 -3.15 -7.35
N GLU A 78 7.64 -3.99 -8.34
CA GLU A 78 6.86 -5.22 -8.16
C GLU A 78 7.79 -6.38 -7.79
N ARG A 79 7.40 -7.12 -6.76
CA ARG A 79 8.10 -8.33 -6.31
C ARG A 79 7.28 -9.57 -6.61
N PRO A 80 7.92 -10.75 -6.73
CA PRO A 80 7.20 -11.99 -6.93
C PRO A 80 6.12 -12.22 -5.88
N GLY A 81 4.91 -12.57 -6.33
CA GLY A 81 3.75 -12.78 -5.48
C GLY A 81 2.81 -13.84 -6.09
N ASN A 82 1.52 -13.75 -5.79
CA ASN A 82 0.49 -14.70 -6.23
C ASN A 82 0.11 -14.60 -7.72
N LYS A 83 0.65 -13.63 -8.45
CA LYS A 83 0.41 -13.37 -9.89
C LYS A 83 -1.06 -13.03 -10.25
N ARG A 84 -1.91 -12.69 -9.28
CA ARG A 84 -3.29 -12.24 -9.57
C ARG A 84 -3.29 -10.92 -10.35
N ALA A 85 -2.40 -9.99 -9.98
CA ALA A 85 -2.18 -8.73 -10.68
C ALA A 85 -3.42 -7.81 -10.74
N ASP A 86 -4.37 -7.95 -9.82
CA ASP A 86 -5.64 -7.20 -9.82
C ASP A 86 -5.40 -5.69 -9.90
N GLY A 87 -4.51 -5.14 -9.07
CA GLY A 87 -4.15 -3.72 -9.13
C GLY A 87 -3.49 -3.28 -10.44
N PHE A 88 -2.74 -4.17 -11.11
CA PHE A 88 -2.15 -3.87 -12.43
C PHE A 88 -3.24 -3.82 -13.52
N HIS A 89 -4.21 -4.75 -13.50
CA HIS A 89 -5.34 -4.71 -14.41
C HIS A 89 -6.12 -3.40 -14.23
N ASN A 90 -6.39 -3.02 -12.98
CA ASN A 90 -7.06 -1.76 -12.70
C ASN A 90 -6.29 -0.55 -13.25
N ILE A 91 -4.96 -0.48 -13.07
CA ILE A 91 -4.13 0.63 -13.57
C ILE A 91 -4.17 0.73 -15.10
N LEU A 92 -4.26 -0.38 -15.83
CA LEU A 92 -4.38 -0.37 -17.29
C LEU A 92 -5.69 0.24 -17.75
N ASP A 93 -6.77 0.04 -16.99
CA ASP A 93 -8.11 0.55 -17.32
C ASP A 93 -8.35 1.95 -16.74
N ASN A 94 -7.84 2.22 -15.54
CA ASN A 94 -7.94 3.47 -14.81
C ASN A 94 -6.64 3.76 -14.06
N PRO A 95 -5.81 4.68 -14.53
CA PRO A 95 -4.48 4.91 -14.01
C PRO A 95 -4.43 5.62 -12.64
N HIS A 96 -5.57 6.00 -12.05
CA HIS A 96 -5.56 6.69 -10.76
C HIS A 96 -5.29 5.71 -9.62
N VAL A 97 -4.35 6.11 -8.76
CA VAL A 97 -3.92 5.32 -7.60
C VAL A 97 -3.89 6.16 -6.33
N GLY A 98 -4.15 5.51 -5.20
CA GLY A 98 -3.94 6.08 -3.87
C GLY A 98 -2.92 5.26 -3.10
N LEU A 99 -1.94 5.93 -2.49
CA LEU A 99 -0.86 5.31 -1.75
C LEU A 99 -0.85 5.80 -0.31
N ILE A 100 -0.61 4.89 0.63
CA ILE A 100 -0.35 5.25 2.04
C ILE A 100 0.94 4.58 2.48
N PHE A 101 1.94 5.39 2.82
CA PHE A 101 3.24 4.93 3.30
C PHE A 101 3.31 4.95 4.83
N PHE A 102 3.92 3.91 5.38
CA PHE A 102 4.04 3.68 6.82
C PHE A 102 5.51 3.61 7.23
N ILE A 103 5.80 4.18 8.38
CA ILE A 103 7.05 3.94 9.10
C ILE A 103 6.66 3.23 10.41
N PRO A 104 7.08 1.98 10.65
CA PRO A 104 6.72 1.24 11.85
C PRO A 104 7.02 2.04 13.13
N GLY A 105 6.06 2.08 14.04
CA GLY A 105 6.15 2.85 15.28
C GLY A 105 5.77 4.33 15.16
N ARG A 106 5.46 4.84 13.95
CA ARG A 106 4.89 6.17 13.77
C ARG A 106 3.38 6.09 13.55
N ASP A 107 2.64 6.96 14.21
CA ASP A 107 1.17 7.01 14.12
C ASP A 107 0.66 7.79 12.90
N ASP A 108 1.44 8.76 12.41
CA ASP A 108 1.13 9.50 11.19
C ASP A 108 1.54 8.71 9.93
N THR A 109 0.98 9.08 8.78
CA THR A 109 1.28 8.44 7.50
C THR A 109 1.50 9.49 6.41
N LEU A 110 2.28 9.14 5.38
CA LEU A 110 2.37 9.93 4.16
C LEU A 110 1.42 9.36 3.12
N ARG A 111 0.54 10.19 2.60
CA ARG A 111 -0.40 9.83 1.55
C ARG A 111 -0.01 10.49 0.23
N VAL A 112 -0.03 9.68 -0.83
CA VAL A 112 0.22 10.11 -2.20
C VAL A 112 -0.93 9.62 -3.07
N ASN A 113 -1.56 10.51 -3.82
CA ASN A 113 -2.49 10.17 -4.89
C ASN A 113 -1.91 10.64 -6.21
N GLY A 114 -2.17 9.92 -7.29
CA GLY A 114 -1.64 10.30 -8.59
C GLY A 114 -2.02 9.35 -9.71
N ARG A 115 -1.33 9.48 -10.82
CA ARG A 115 -1.50 8.67 -12.02
C ARG A 115 -0.36 7.67 -12.14
N ALA A 116 -0.71 6.41 -12.30
CA ALA A 116 0.24 5.32 -12.40
C ALA A 116 0.48 4.88 -13.84
N THR A 117 1.71 4.50 -14.14
CA THR A 117 2.11 3.81 -15.36
C THR A 117 2.88 2.56 -14.98
N ILE A 118 2.55 1.43 -15.61
CA ILE A 118 3.26 0.16 -15.40
C ILE A 118 4.46 0.13 -16.35
N LEU A 119 5.66 0.02 -15.77
CA LEU A 119 6.91 -0.08 -16.52
C LEU A 119 7.45 -1.51 -16.45
N ARG A 120 7.92 -2.03 -17.57
CA ARG A 120 8.62 -3.33 -17.67
C ARG A 120 10.14 -3.20 -17.74
N ASP A 121 10.64 -2.00 -18.02
CA ASP A 121 12.04 -1.65 -18.05
C ASP A 121 12.24 -0.16 -17.94
N ALA A 122 13.27 0.27 -17.18
CA ALA A 122 13.72 1.65 -17.09
C ALA A 122 15.15 1.67 -16.54
N PRO A 123 15.96 2.73 -16.81
CA PRO A 123 17.34 2.83 -16.33
C PRO A 123 17.48 2.69 -14.81
N PHE A 124 16.49 3.17 -14.05
CA PHE A 124 16.48 3.14 -12.58
C PHE A 124 16.10 1.78 -11.97
N PHE A 125 15.75 0.77 -12.76
CA PHE A 125 15.39 -0.55 -12.21
C PHE A 125 16.55 -1.23 -11.46
N ASP A 126 17.78 -0.92 -11.84
CA ASP A 126 18.97 -1.46 -11.14
C ASP A 126 19.09 -0.89 -9.72
N GLU A 127 18.67 0.36 -9.50
CA GLU A 127 18.61 0.98 -8.16
C GLU A 127 17.56 0.33 -7.25
N MET A 128 16.53 -0.30 -7.83
CA MET A 128 15.51 -1.05 -7.11
C MET A 128 15.90 -2.51 -6.82
N ALA A 129 17.11 -2.94 -7.20
CA ALA A 129 17.54 -4.32 -6.99
C ALA A 129 17.75 -4.62 -5.50
N VAL A 130 17.16 -5.73 -5.01
CA VAL A 130 17.36 -6.23 -3.66
C VAL A 130 17.98 -7.63 -3.73
N ARG A 131 19.06 -7.86 -2.98
CA ARG A 131 19.81 -9.13 -3.00
C ARG A 131 20.21 -9.57 -4.42
N GLY A 132 20.56 -8.60 -5.28
CA GLY A 132 20.89 -8.85 -6.69
C GLY A 132 19.70 -9.19 -7.59
N ARG A 133 18.48 -9.10 -7.10
CA ARG A 133 17.26 -9.34 -7.89
C ARG A 133 16.63 -8.02 -8.33
N ARG A 134 16.71 -7.73 -9.62
CA ARG A 134 16.08 -6.61 -10.30
C ARG A 134 14.57 -6.88 -10.42
N PRO A 135 13.66 -5.91 -10.17
CA PRO A 135 12.24 -6.12 -10.38
C PRO A 135 11.92 -6.33 -11.86
N GLN A 136 10.89 -7.12 -12.17
CA GLN A 136 10.40 -7.30 -13.55
C GLN A 136 9.49 -6.15 -13.98
N LEU A 137 8.76 -5.56 -13.04
CA LEU A 137 7.84 -4.45 -13.25
C LEU A 137 8.03 -3.41 -12.16
N ALA A 138 7.67 -2.17 -12.48
CA ALA A 138 7.50 -1.11 -11.50
C ALA A 138 6.24 -0.31 -11.80
N ILE A 139 5.62 0.22 -10.76
CA ILE A 139 4.56 1.23 -10.85
C ILE A 139 5.22 2.59 -10.71
N GLN A 140 5.29 3.36 -11.78
CA GLN A 140 5.67 4.77 -11.74
C GLN A 140 4.42 5.60 -11.43
N VAL A 141 4.50 6.52 -10.49
CA VAL A 141 3.38 7.38 -10.08
C VAL A 141 3.77 8.84 -10.24
N GLU A 142 3.04 9.54 -11.11
CA GLU A 142 3.04 11.00 -11.20
C GLU A 142 2.13 11.56 -10.10
N ILE A 143 2.68 12.38 -9.21
CA ILE A 143 2.03 12.87 -7.99
C ILE A 143 1.04 13.99 -8.34
N GLU A 144 -0.23 13.78 -8.05
CA GLU A 144 -1.28 14.80 -8.12
C GLU A 144 -1.56 15.45 -6.76
N GLN A 145 -1.42 14.65 -5.69
CA GLN A 145 -1.60 15.12 -4.31
C GLN A 145 -0.64 14.39 -3.37
N ILE A 146 -0.01 15.13 -2.47
CA ILE A 146 0.80 14.57 -1.40
C ILE A 146 0.55 15.34 -0.09
N PHE A 147 0.33 14.62 1.00
CA PHE A 147 0.09 15.20 2.32
C PHE A 147 0.23 14.19 3.45
N TYR A 148 0.47 14.69 4.66
CA TYR A 148 0.47 13.86 5.87
C TYR A 148 -0.95 13.63 6.38
N HIS A 149 -1.25 12.39 6.76
CA HIS A 149 -2.51 12.02 7.41
C HIS A 149 -2.36 11.98 8.93
N CYS A 150 -3.46 12.24 9.65
CA CYS A 150 -3.43 12.34 11.10
C CYS A 150 -3.23 10.98 11.80
N ALA A 151 -2.63 11.04 12.99
CA ALA A 151 -2.34 9.89 13.85
C ALA A 151 -3.56 9.23 14.51
N LYS A 152 -4.74 9.85 14.47
CA LYS A 152 -5.87 9.45 15.32
C LYS A 152 -6.34 8.01 15.17
N ALA A 153 -6.25 7.45 13.95
CA ALA A 153 -6.66 6.06 13.71
C ALA A 153 -5.71 5.08 14.41
N PHE A 154 -4.41 5.31 14.26
CA PHE A 154 -3.36 4.50 14.87
C PHE A 154 -3.39 4.56 16.40
N LEU A 155 -3.56 5.78 16.95
CA LEU A 155 -3.69 5.99 18.41
C LEU A 155 -4.92 5.28 18.98
N ARG A 156 -6.08 5.35 18.30
CA ARG A 156 -7.29 4.66 18.78
C ARG A 156 -7.22 3.15 18.66
N SER A 157 -6.49 2.63 17.68
CA SER A 157 -6.33 1.17 17.49
C SER A 157 -5.15 0.60 18.26
N GLU A 158 -4.34 1.46 18.90
CA GLU A 158 -3.10 1.05 19.58
C GLU A 158 -2.20 0.18 18.67
N LEU A 159 -2.19 0.51 17.35
CA LEU A 159 -1.63 -0.36 16.31
C LEU A 159 -0.14 -0.68 16.54
N TRP A 160 0.62 0.23 17.14
CA TRP A 160 2.04 0.05 17.42
C TRP A 160 2.36 -0.36 18.86
N HIS A 161 1.36 -0.88 19.58
CA HIS A 161 1.48 -1.36 20.95
C HIS A 161 1.50 -2.90 20.96
N PRO A 162 2.68 -3.56 20.91
CA PRO A 162 2.78 -5.02 20.81
C PRO A 162 2.08 -5.77 21.95
N GLU A 163 1.97 -5.13 23.12
CA GLU A 163 1.26 -5.67 24.28
C GLU A 163 -0.26 -5.85 24.07
N THR A 164 -0.83 -5.19 23.06
CA THR A 164 -2.26 -5.32 22.70
C THR A 164 -2.50 -6.33 21.58
N TRP A 165 -1.44 -6.87 20.97
CA TRP A 165 -1.58 -7.76 19.83
C TRP A 165 -1.96 -9.18 20.24
N HIS A 166 -2.91 -9.75 19.53
CA HIS A 166 -3.38 -11.12 19.72
C HIS A 166 -3.31 -11.91 18.40
N PRO A 167 -2.11 -12.18 17.85
CA PRO A 167 -1.98 -12.85 16.55
C PRO A 167 -2.57 -14.26 16.53
N ASP A 168 -2.66 -14.91 17.69
CA ASP A 168 -3.17 -16.28 17.84
C ASP A 168 -4.70 -16.36 17.95
N VAL A 169 -5.42 -15.22 17.83
CA VAL A 169 -6.90 -15.20 17.81
C VAL A 169 -7.47 -15.95 16.59
N LEU A 170 -6.70 -16.06 15.53
CA LEU A 170 -7.02 -16.84 14.34
C LEU A 170 -6.08 -18.05 14.22
N PRO A 171 -6.54 -19.14 13.61
CA PRO A 171 -5.67 -20.26 13.32
C PRO A 171 -4.56 -19.87 12.33
N ARG A 172 -3.48 -20.65 12.30
CA ARG A 172 -2.37 -20.46 11.37
C ARG A 172 -2.82 -20.41 9.91
N ARG A 173 -2.07 -19.71 9.04
CA ARG A 173 -2.43 -19.45 7.63
C ARG A 173 -2.87 -20.69 6.85
N ALA A 174 -2.16 -21.81 6.99
CA ALA A 174 -2.52 -23.06 6.30
C ALA A 174 -3.92 -23.56 6.66
N ALA A 175 -4.30 -23.47 7.94
CA ALA A 175 -5.62 -23.88 8.39
C ALA A 175 -6.72 -22.91 7.91
N LEU A 176 -6.47 -21.60 7.92
CA LEU A 176 -7.38 -20.60 7.33
C LEU A 176 -7.64 -20.89 5.85
N VAL A 177 -6.57 -21.10 5.05
CA VAL A 177 -6.68 -21.41 3.63
C VAL A 177 -7.47 -22.69 3.42
N LYS A 178 -7.16 -23.75 4.18
CA LYS A 178 -7.87 -25.02 4.03
C LYS A 178 -9.37 -24.90 4.32
N GLU A 179 -9.73 -24.14 5.34
CA GLU A 179 -11.12 -23.99 5.76
C GLU A 179 -11.91 -23.07 4.84
N VAL A 180 -11.33 -21.89 4.48
CA VAL A 180 -12.04 -20.82 3.77
C VAL A 180 -11.98 -21.00 2.26
N GLU A 181 -10.80 -21.30 1.73
CA GLU A 181 -10.56 -21.38 0.28
C GLU A 181 -10.82 -22.80 -0.25
N GLN A 182 -10.86 -23.79 0.62
CA GLN A 182 -11.13 -25.22 0.33
C GLN A 182 -10.31 -25.80 -0.85
N PRO A 183 -8.99 -25.54 -0.92
CA PRO A 183 -8.18 -26.02 -2.02
C PRO A 183 -8.05 -27.55 -2.01
N ALA A 184 -7.68 -28.12 -3.15
CA ALA A 184 -7.47 -29.58 -3.29
C ALA A 184 -6.29 -30.10 -2.45
N GLU A 185 -5.30 -29.23 -2.16
CA GLU A 185 -4.14 -29.54 -1.36
C GLU A 185 -4.53 -29.97 0.06
N THR A 186 -3.74 -30.90 0.62
CA THR A 186 -3.93 -31.32 2.00
C THR A 186 -3.45 -30.23 2.97
N LEU A 187 -3.93 -30.29 4.22
CA LEU A 187 -3.43 -29.37 5.26
C LEU A 187 -1.91 -29.49 5.45
N ALA A 188 -1.35 -30.70 5.31
CA ALA A 188 0.09 -30.92 5.41
C ALA A 188 0.88 -30.27 4.25
N ASP A 189 0.32 -30.23 3.04
CA ASP A 189 0.93 -29.53 1.90
C ASP A 189 0.89 -28.02 2.10
N LEU A 190 -0.23 -27.50 2.59
CA LEU A 190 -0.37 -26.08 2.93
C LEU A 190 0.56 -25.67 4.08
N ASP A 191 0.72 -26.50 5.12
CA ASP A 191 1.67 -26.27 6.21
C ASP A 191 3.13 -26.23 5.69
N ARG A 192 3.46 -27.08 4.74
CA ARG A 192 4.78 -27.06 4.09
C ARG A 192 4.96 -25.79 3.23
N HIS A 193 3.92 -25.41 2.49
CA HIS A 193 3.94 -24.21 1.65
C HIS A 193 4.10 -22.92 2.48
N TYR A 194 3.31 -22.74 3.54
CA TYR A 194 3.36 -21.56 4.41
C TYR A 194 4.35 -21.68 5.57
N GLY A 195 5.19 -22.72 5.56
CA GLY A 195 6.21 -22.98 6.57
C GLY A 195 7.46 -22.06 6.44
N PRO A 196 8.56 -22.39 7.13
CA PRO A 196 9.77 -21.56 7.14
C PRO A 196 10.40 -21.30 5.76
N GLU A 197 10.18 -22.19 4.79
CA GLU A 197 10.69 -22.03 3.43
C GLU A 197 9.97 -20.92 2.64
N TYR A 198 8.73 -20.56 3.04
CA TYR A 198 7.97 -19.48 2.40
C TYR A 198 8.72 -18.15 2.41
N ALA A 199 9.33 -17.81 3.54
CA ALA A 199 10.09 -16.58 3.70
C ALA A 199 11.44 -16.55 2.94
N LYS A 200 11.91 -17.69 2.40
CA LYS A 200 13.15 -17.77 1.63
C LYS A 200 12.97 -17.35 0.16
N ASN A 201 11.75 -17.32 -0.35
CA ASN A 201 11.39 -17.09 -1.75
C ASN A 201 10.69 -15.73 -1.94
N LEU A 202 11.23 -14.67 -1.35
CA LEU A 202 10.66 -13.32 -1.43
C LEU A 202 11.06 -12.55 -2.69
N TYR A 203 12.12 -13.01 -3.41
CA TYR A 203 12.69 -12.33 -4.57
C TYR A 203 12.96 -13.29 -5.73
#